data_95bda482c756b428e8f7207497df5240
#
_entry.id   95bda482c756b428e8f7207497df5240
#
_cell.length_a   1.000
_cell.length_b   1.000
_cell.length_c   1.000
_cell.angle_alpha   90.00
_cell.angle_beta   90.00
_cell.angle_gamma   90.00
#
_symmetry.space_group_name_H-M   'P 1'
#
loop_
_entity.id
_entity.type
_entity.pdbx_description
1 polymer ?
#
loop_
_entity_poly.entity_id
_entity_poly.type
_entity_poly.pdbx_seq_one_letter_code
_entity_poly.pdbx_strand_id
1 'polypeptide(L)'
;MSKMTMGGRRSRVLVLCGWLSTLCLPLLAANPAAGNAEVALVIREGLKPSALQSNLQHLTDEIGGRVPGTPAMEEAIAWAQEAFRAAGGENVHAEKFQIAQSWAESGTRFSVEEPVELNLHAVSVAWAPPLRPLRHVHIVDLKDGTANDFLNAGNVAGCILLVHGKIIQTWNDLDEEYSRVPPIIQRALRGRAVAIAWISGRDRDLLYRHTDTQTGELEPIPQVIVAREEGLRISRLLAGGRQVYADLEIPNQVGGALTTANVVAEIRGSEHPEQFVVLGAHLDSWELGTGALDNGCNAAMVIDTLRAIRASGVRPKRSIRFVLFSGEEEGLLGSEAYAQQHREELDNALAAVIFDSGSGRVTGFTLSGRTDLAGAARDLMAPLNAMGVKDVTQGADMGTDNFDFLLQGVPTLVANQDAANYMQNYHAMSDSFDKVDLGNLRQEVAEAAAMVVGIADASQRFGTRQDRAQVEKLLRDTHLEDTMKLNGIWPAWESGQRGRMR
;
A
#
# COMPACT_ATOMS: atom_id res chain seq x y z
N MET A 1 -4.81 88.97 -51.69
CA MET A 1 -5.67 89.24 -52.81
C MET A 1 -6.54 88.06 -53.12
N SER A 2 -7.86 88.40 -53.03
CA SER A 2 -9.01 87.81 -53.76
C SER A 2 -9.37 86.40 -53.55
N LYS A 3 -10.44 86.12 -52.77
CA LYS A 3 -11.88 86.01 -53.08
C LYS A 3 -12.27 85.04 -54.17
N MET A 4 -13.04 84.03 -53.86
CA MET A 4 -14.48 83.82 -54.26
C MET A 4 -14.75 82.29 -54.05
N THR A 5 -15.60 81.91 -53.21
CA THR A 5 -17.10 81.78 -53.03
C THR A 5 -17.79 80.76 -54.00
N MET A 6 -18.71 80.05 -53.41
CA MET A 6 -19.87 79.26 -53.92
C MET A 6 -19.62 77.83 -54.31
N GLY A 7 -20.42 76.88 -53.97
CA GLY A 7 -21.75 76.80 -53.36
C GLY A 7 -22.25 75.36 -53.41
N GLY A 8 -22.87 74.96 -52.43
CA GLY A 8 -23.98 74.09 -52.17
C GLY A 8 -24.20 72.79 -52.92
N ARG A 9 -24.38 71.75 -52.13
CA ARG A 9 -25.62 70.93 -52.14
C ARG A 9 -25.54 69.91 -50.97
N ARG A 10 -26.53 70.02 -50.11
CA ARG A 10 -26.77 69.05 -49.02
C ARG A 10 -27.43 67.80 -49.60
N SER A 11 -26.84 66.64 -49.41
CA SER A 11 -27.51 65.35 -49.53
C SER A 11 -27.47 64.66 -48.15
N ARG A 12 -28.64 64.52 -47.56
CA ARG A 12 -28.80 63.75 -46.32
C ARG A 12 -28.70 62.26 -46.62
N VAL A 13 -27.69 61.60 -46.09
CA VAL A 13 -27.61 60.13 -46.03
C VAL A 13 -28.03 59.72 -44.59
N LEU A 14 -29.15 58.99 -44.50
CA LEU A 14 -29.56 58.33 -43.27
C LEU A 14 -28.61 57.16 -43.02
N VAL A 15 -27.84 57.24 -41.92
CA VAL A 15 -27.12 56.06 -41.42
C VAL A 15 -27.99 55.38 -40.38
N LEU A 16 -28.51 54.20 -40.71
CA LEU A 16 -29.13 53.29 -39.71
C LEU A 16 -27.99 52.71 -38.87
N CYS A 17 -27.83 53.15 -37.62
CA CYS A 17 -27.03 52.47 -36.62
C CYS A 17 -27.80 51.23 -36.09
N GLY A 18 -27.48 50.06 -36.60
CA GLY A 18 -27.91 48.78 -35.99
C GLY A 18 -27.09 48.53 -34.74
N TRP A 19 -27.76 48.54 -33.58
CA TRP A 19 -27.22 48.09 -32.31
C TRP A 19 -27.10 46.55 -32.31
N LEU A 20 -25.90 45.96 -32.54
CA LEU A 20 -25.60 44.59 -32.18
C LEU A 20 -25.32 44.57 -30.66
N SER A 21 -26.29 44.15 -29.88
CA SER A 21 -26.10 43.79 -28.49
C SER A 21 -25.37 42.47 -28.41
N THR A 22 -24.05 42.51 -28.31
CA THR A 22 -23.25 41.33 -27.88
C THR A 22 -23.58 41.03 -26.42
N LEU A 23 -24.41 39.97 -26.20
CA LEU A 23 -24.49 39.36 -24.87
C LEU A 23 -23.12 38.75 -24.55
N CYS A 24 -22.28 39.47 -23.81
CA CYS A 24 -21.21 38.89 -23.04
C CYS A 24 -21.83 38.11 -21.88
N LEU A 25 -21.96 36.78 -22.03
CA LEU A 25 -22.11 35.91 -20.88
C LEU A 25 -20.83 36.04 -20.07
N PRO A 26 -20.89 36.38 -18.77
CA PRO A 26 -19.71 36.30 -17.94
C PRO A 26 -19.29 34.85 -17.87
N LEU A 27 -18.10 34.51 -18.39
CA LEU A 27 -17.40 33.33 -17.93
C LEU A 27 -17.29 33.48 -16.42
N LEU A 28 -18.03 32.66 -15.68
CA LEU A 28 -17.83 32.48 -14.25
C LEU A 28 -16.41 31.90 -14.10
N ALA A 29 -15.45 32.78 -13.91
CA ALA A 29 -14.13 32.36 -13.46
C ALA A 29 -14.35 31.64 -12.13
N ALA A 30 -13.99 30.35 -12.08
CA ALA A 30 -14.02 29.57 -10.85
C ALA A 30 -13.26 30.39 -9.80
N ASN A 31 -13.93 30.68 -8.69
CA ASN A 31 -13.37 31.47 -7.62
C ASN A 31 -12.36 30.56 -6.85
N PRO A 32 -11.04 30.77 -6.96
CA PRO A 32 -10.08 29.91 -6.25
C PRO A 32 -10.22 30.00 -4.73
N ALA A 33 -10.94 30.97 -4.21
CA ALA A 33 -11.28 31.11 -2.79
C ALA A 33 -12.36 30.12 -2.31
N ALA A 34 -13.20 29.57 -3.20
CA ALA A 34 -14.27 28.64 -2.82
C ALA A 34 -13.71 27.27 -2.47
N GLY A 35 -12.81 26.69 -3.27
CA GLY A 35 -12.19 25.40 -2.98
C GLY A 35 -11.37 25.39 -1.69
N ASN A 36 -10.71 26.49 -1.36
CA ASN A 36 -10.00 26.66 -0.08
C ASN A 36 -10.94 26.70 1.14
N ALA A 37 -12.17 27.18 0.97
CA ALA A 37 -13.16 27.22 2.06
C ALA A 37 -13.69 25.79 2.38
N GLU A 38 -13.97 24.98 1.36
CA GLU A 38 -14.44 23.60 1.51
C GLU A 38 -13.38 22.71 2.13
N VAL A 39 -12.12 22.81 1.66
CA VAL A 39 -10.97 22.13 2.26
C VAL A 39 -10.80 22.51 3.74
N ALA A 40 -10.94 23.79 4.10
CA ALA A 40 -10.86 24.23 5.50
C ALA A 40 -11.98 23.63 6.36
N LEU A 41 -13.18 23.40 5.80
CA LEU A 41 -14.28 22.76 6.51
C LEU A 41 -13.95 21.29 6.82
N VAL A 42 -13.47 20.52 5.85
CA VAL A 42 -13.15 19.11 6.06
C VAL A 42 -11.95 18.92 6.98
N ILE A 43 -10.92 19.77 6.92
CA ILE A 43 -9.81 19.77 7.88
C ILE A 43 -10.36 19.94 9.31
N ARG A 44 -11.23 20.93 9.52
CA ARG A 44 -11.81 21.17 10.85
C ARG A 44 -12.63 20.00 11.37
N GLU A 45 -13.38 19.33 10.51
CA GLU A 45 -14.17 18.14 10.88
C GLU A 45 -13.28 16.91 11.14
N GLY A 46 -12.21 16.72 10.35
CA GLY A 46 -11.24 15.63 10.55
C GLY A 46 -10.51 15.71 11.89
N LEU A 47 -10.25 16.92 12.38
CA LEU A 47 -9.58 17.12 13.67
C LEU A 47 -10.48 16.93 14.90
N LYS A 48 -11.80 16.76 14.72
CA LYS A 48 -12.72 16.55 15.85
C LYS A 48 -12.64 15.12 16.41
N PRO A 49 -12.95 14.93 17.68
CA PRO A 49 -13.18 13.58 18.23
C PRO A 49 -14.27 12.84 17.45
N SER A 50 -14.06 11.56 17.22
CA SER A 50 -14.91 10.69 16.42
C SER A 50 -14.84 9.23 16.89
N ALA A 51 -15.45 8.33 16.14
CA ALA A 51 -15.33 6.90 16.35
C ALA A 51 -13.98 6.29 15.92
N LEU A 52 -13.02 7.11 15.42
CA LEU A 52 -11.72 6.65 14.92
C LEU A 52 -11.03 5.69 15.88
N GLN A 53 -10.88 6.08 17.14
CA GLN A 53 -10.24 5.25 18.18
C GLN A 53 -11.01 3.95 18.44
N SER A 54 -12.34 4.01 18.60
CA SER A 54 -13.14 2.81 18.86
C SER A 54 -13.21 1.88 17.66
N ASN A 55 -13.19 2.40 16.43
CA ASN A 55 -13.12 1.60 15.22
C ASN A 55 -11.78 0.86 15.14
N LEU A 56 -10.68 1.57 15.36
CA LEU A 56 -9.37 0.95 15.39
C LEU A 56 -9.27 -0.11 16.49
N GLN A 57 -9.73 0.21 17.71
CA GLN A 57 -9.70 -0.71 18.83
C GLN A 57 -10.51 -1.98 18.55
N HIS A 58 -11.71 -1.85 17.96
CA HIS A 58 -12.50 -3.01 17.55
C HIS A 58 -11.76 -3.86 16.51
N LEU A 59 -11.18 -3.23 15.50
CA LEU A 59 -10.45 -3.93 14.43
C LEU A 59 -9.23 -4.69 14.97
N THR A 60 -8.50 -4.11 15.93
CA THR A 60 -7.24 -4.67 16.41
C THR A 60 -7.39 -5.56 17.66
N ASP A 61 -8.24 -5.17 18.64
CA ASP A 61 -8.33 -5.87 19.92
C ASP A 61 -9.43 -6.94 19.94
N GLU A 62 -10.46 -6.83 19.09
CA GLU A 62 -11.57 -7.77 19.03
C GLU A 62 -11.46 -8.70 17.82
N ILE A 63 -11.15 -8.19 16.62
CA ILE A 63 -10.96 -8.99 15.41
C ILE A 63 -9.51 -9.52 15.34
N GLY A 64 -8.52 -8.65 15.48
CA GLY A 64 -7.10 -9.01 15.48
C GLY A 64 -6.48 -9.14 14.10
N GLY A 65 -5.48 -10.03 13.94
CA GLY A 65 -4.76 -10.26 12.68
C GLY A 65 -5.66 -10.84 11.59
N ARG A 66 -5.56 -10.29 10.38
CA ARG A 66 -6.58 -10.40 9.31
C ARG A 66 -6.02 -10.98 8.01
N VAL A 67 -5.45 -12.18 8.11
CA VAL A 67 -4.92 -12.90 6.93
C VAL A 67 -6.10 -13.34 6.04
N PRO A 68 -6.07 -13.10 4.72
CA PRO A 68 -7.09 -13.54 3.79
C PRO A 68 -7.41 -15.04 3.89
N GLY A 69 -8.72 -15.36 3.95
CA GLY A 69 -9.21 -16.72 4.13
C GLY A 69 -9.36 -17.17 5.58
N THR A 70 -9.03 -16.32 6.55
CA THR A 70 -9.30 -16.59 7.97
C THR A 70 -10.66 -16.03 8.40
N PRO A 71 -11.28 -16.58 9.48
CA PRO A 71 -12.50 -16.01 10.03
C PRO A 71 -12.36 -14.52 10.42
N ALA A 72 -11.19 -14.12 10.94
CA ALA A 72 -10.92 -12.73 11.31
C ALA A 72 -11.00 -11.78 10.09
N MET A 73 -10.49 -12.20 8.92
CA MET A 73 -10.61 -11.39 7.69
C MET A 73 -12.05 -11.27 7.22
N GLU A 74 -12.83 -12.35 7.28
CA GLU A 74 -14.25 -12.30 6.92
C GLU A 74 -15.05 -11.39 7.86
N GLU A 75 -14.74 -11.40 9.15
CA GLU A 75 -15.33 -10.51 10.15
C GLU A 75 -14.92 -9.05 9.89
N ALA A 76 -13.66 -8.78 9.56
CA ALA A 76 -13.16 -7.46 9.21
C ALA A 76 -13.86 -6.89 7.96
N ILE A 77 -14.07 -7.70 6.91
CA ILE A 77 -14.82 -7.30 5.70
C ILE A 77 -16.28 -6.94 6.05
N ALA A 78 -16.93 -7.73 6.88
CA ALA A 78 -18.30 -7.46 7.31
C ALA A 78 -18.37 -6.18 8.15
N TRP A 79 -17.48 -6.04 9.15
CA TRP A 79 -17.36 -4.86 9.98
C TRP A 79 -17.08 -3.59 9.18
N ALA A 80 -16.15 -3.64 8.24
CA ALA A 80 -15.78 -2.48 7.43
C ALA A 80 -16.97 -1.94 6.62
N GLN A 81 -17.81 -2.82 6.07
CA GLN A 81 -19.04 -2.41 5.38
C GLN A 81 -20.00 -1.69 6.34
N GLU A 82 -20.16 -2.18 7.57
CA GLU A 82 -21.03 -1.56 8.58
C GLU A 82 -20.46 -0.22 9.04
N ALA A 83 -19.15 -0.15 9.25
CA ALA A 83 -18.46 1.06 9.65
C ALA A 83 -18.56 2.17 8.57
N PHE A 84 -18.40 1.81 7.29
CA PHE A 84 -18.64 2.76 6.19
C PHE A 84 -20.09 3.24 6.12
N ARG A 85 -21.08 2.35 6.33
CA ARG A 85 -22.50 2.77 6.39
C ARG A 85 -22.75 3.70 7.55
N ALA A 86 -22.19 3.41 8.72
CA ALA A 86 -22.29 4.26 9.91
C ALA A 86 -21.62 5.62 9.72
N ALA A 87 -20.53 5.67 8.96
CA ALA A 87 -19.85 6.90 8.55
C ALA A 87 -20.63 7.73 7.51
N GLY A 88 -21.71 7.20 6.94
CA GLY A 88 -22.54 7.85 5.92
C GLY A 88 -22.12 7.57 4.48
N GLY A 89 -21.42 6.46 4.25
CA GLY A 89 -21.03 5.99 2.93
C GLY A 89 -22.24 5.58 2.07
N GLU A 90 -22.19 5.94 0.81
CA GLU A 90 -23.12 5.49 -0.23
C GLU A 90 -22.52 4.27 -0.95
N ASN A 91 -23.35 3.47 -1.60
CA ASN A 91 -22.93 2.33 -2.43
C ASN A 91 -21.93 1.39 -1.71
N VAL A 92 -22.14 1.15 -0.42
CA VAL A 92 -21.24 0.29 0.38
C VAL A 92 -21.43 -1.18 0.01
N HIS A 93 -20.37 -1.80 -0.50
CA HIS A 93 -20.39 -3.20 -0.92
C HIS A 93 -19.01 -3.84 -0.84
N ALA A 94 -18.98 -5.17 -0.96
CA ALA A 94 -17.76 -5.96 -1.06
C ALA A 94 -17.54 -6.42 -2.50
N GLU A 95 -16.33 -6.20 -3.02
CA GLU A 95 -15.90 -6.62 -4.37
C GLU A 95 -15.04 -7.86 -4.27
N LYS A 96 -15.63 -9.00 -4.64
CA LYS A 96 -14.97 -10.31 -4.47
C LYS A 96 -13.92 -10.56 -5.54
N PHE A 97 -12.83 -11.20 -5.10
CA PHE A 97 -11.78 -11.73 -5.96
C PHE A 97 -11.21 -13.03 -5.39
N GLN A 98 -10.31 -13.69 -6.12
CA GLN A 98 -9.71 -14.94 -5.70
C GLN A 98 -8.22 -14.81 -5.49
N ILE A 99 -7.72 -15.43 -4.42
CA ILE A 99 -6.31 -15.70 -4.18
C ILE A 99 -6.04 -17.15 -4.57
N ALA A 100 -4.87 -17.41 -5.15
CA ALA A 100 -4.55 -18.71 -5.76
C ALA A 100 -4.64 -19.87 -4.77
N GLN A 101 -4.19 -19.67 -3.52
CA GLN A 101 -4.18 -20.72 -2.49
C GLN A 101 -4.50 -20.11 -1.11
N SER A 102 -5.22 -20.89 -0.29
CA SER A 102 -5.39 -20.59 1.12
C SER A 102 -4.22 -21.16 1.93
N TRP A 103 -3.85 -20.44 2.98
CA TRP A 103 -2.79 -20.84 3.88
C TRP A 103 -3.14 -20.45 5.32
N ALA A 104 -2.71 -21.29 6.28
CA ALA A 104 -2.73 -20.96 7.69
C ALA A 104 -1.63 -21.74 8.44
N GLU A 105 -0.96 -21.09 9.36
CA GLU A 105 0.00 -21.76 10.22
C GLU A 105 -0.71 -22.59 11.31
N SER A 106 -0.17 -23.77 11.59
CA SER A 106 -0.67 -24.67 12.65
C SER A 106 0.38 -24.94 13.75
N GLY A 107 1.30 -24.02 13.94
CA GLY A 107 2.34 -24.07 14.98
C GLY A 107 3.60 -24.81 14.53
N THR A 108 4.56 -24.05 14.06
CA THR A 108 5.91 -24.50 13.69
C THR A 108 6.64 -25.05 14.93
N ARG A 109 7.35 -26.16 14.77
CA ARG A 109 8.22 -26.74 15.79
C ARG A 109 9.64 -26.83 15.26
N PHE A 110 10.56 -26.15 15.90
CA PHE A 110 11.97 -26.13 15.54
C PHE A 110 12.81 -26.31 16.82
N SER A 111 13.62 -27.36 16.86
CA SER A 111 14.49 -27.64 18.01
C SER A 111 15.87 -28.10 17.54
N VAL A 112 16.91 -27.71 18.27
CA VAL A 112 18.26 -28.26 18.16
C VAL A 112 18.38 -29.41 19.13
N GLU A 113 18.91 -30.55 18.66
CA GLU A 113 19.18 -31.73 19.50
C GLU A 113 20.63 -31.81 19.92
N GLU A 114 21.56 -31.53 19.01
CA GLU A 114 22.99 -31.53 19.21
C GLU A 114 23.64 -30.23 18.74
N PRO A 115 24.69 -29.73 19.40
CA PRO A 115 25.40 -30.29 20.57
C PRO A 115 24.75 -29.96 21.92
N VAL A 116 23.61 -29.28 21.93
CA VAL A 116 22.85 -28.87 23.09
C VAL A 116 21.38 -28.84 22.74
N GLU A 117 20.52 -29.33 23.62
CA GLU A 117 19.06 -29.28 23.42
C GLU A 117 18.54 -27.84 23.56
N LEU A 118 17.84 -27.35 22.52
CA LEU A 118 17.21 -26.03 22.49
C LEU A 118 15.85 -26.15 21.78
N ASN A 119 14.80 -25.66 22.42
CA ASN A 119 13.56 -25.38 21.74
C ASN A 119 13.62 -23.95 21.23
N LEU A 120 13.44 -23.75 19.94
CA LEU A 120 13.60 -22.44 19.30
C LEU A 120 12.24 -21.75 19.15
N HIS A 121 12.20 -20.45 19.40
CA HIS A 121 11.08 -19.62 19.02
C HIS A 121 11.16 -19.40 17.49
N ALA A 122 10.23 -20.02 16.79
CA ALA A 122 10.19 -19.95 15.34
C ALA A 122 8.75 -19.96 14.83
N VAL A 123 8.53 -19.30 13.70
CA VAL A 123 7.28 -19.29 12.95
C VAL A 123 7.56 -19.60 11.48
N SER A 124 6.60 -20.16 10.79
CA SER A 124 6.68 -20.36 9.35
C SER A 124 6.69 -19.00 8.63
N VAL A 125 7.40 -18.88 7.51
CA VAL A 125 7.12 -17.82 6.54
C VAL A 125 5.71 -18.07 5.99
N ALA A 126 4.96 -17.02 5.72
CA ALA A 126 3.62 -17.14 5.17
C ALA A 126 3.68 -17.78 3.78
N TRP A 127 2.65 -18.55 3.44
CA TRP A 127 2.60 -19.36 2.23
C TRP A 127 3.74 -20.41 2.09
N ALA A 128 4.57 -20.60 3.12
CA ALA A 128 5.52 -21.71 3.10
C ALA A 128 4.76 -23.06 3.05
N PRO A 129 5.20 -24.01 2.19
CA PRO A 129 4.57 -25.32 2.08
C PRO A 129 4.72 -26.11 3.39
N PRO A 130 3.78 -27.01 3.70
CA PRO A 130 3.89 -27.88 4.86
C PRO A 130 5.13 -28.78 4.75
N LEU A 131 5.81 -28.96 5.88
CA LEU A 131 6.96 -29.86 6.01
C LEU A 131 6.65 -30.94 7.03
N ARG A 132 6.68 -32.21 6.60
CA ARG A 132 6.62 -33.37 7.51
C ARG A 132 7.80 -33.33 8.47
N PRO A 133 7.66 -33.91 9.68
CA PRO A 133 8.73 -33.87 10.66
C PRO A 133 10.07 -34.37 10.08
N LEU A 134 11.02 -33.47 9.98
CA LEU A 134 12.42 -33.79 9.77
C LEU A 134 13.04 -34.08 11.14
N ARG A 135 13.91 -35.08 11.19
CA ARG A 135 14.61 -35.48 12.40
C ARG A 135 16.11 -35.51 12.16
N HIS A 136 16.87 -34.98 13.10
CA HIS A 136 18.31 -35.00 13.11
C HIS A 136 18.94 -34.50 11.80
N VAL A 137 18.48 -33.32 11.34
CA VAL A 137 18.95 -32.72 10.10
C VAL A 137 20.04 -31.70 10.39
N HIS A 138 21.11 -31.75 9.61
CA HIS A 138 22.25 -30.83 9.76
C HIS A 138 21.88 -29.39 9.40
N ILE A 139 22.26 -28.45 10.23
CA ILE A 139 22.16 -27.01 9.95
C ILE A 139 23.47 -26.53 9.34
N VAL A 140 23.36 -25.77 8.24
CA VAL A 140 24.49 -25.09 7.58
C VAL A 140 24.29 -23.59 7.67
N ASP A 141 25.28 -22.89 8.25
CA ASP A 141 25.26 -21.43 8.36
C ASP A 141 25.78 -20.78 7.06
N LEU A 142 24.88 -20.13 6.35
CA LEU A 142 25.17 -19.44 5.09
C LEU A 142 25.45 -17.94 5.28
N LYS A 143 25.55 -17.43 6.51
CA LYS A 143 25.76 -16.02 6.75
C LYS A 143 24.75 -15.15 6.00
N ASP A 144 25.22 -14.30 5.09
CA ASP A 144 24.37 -13.40 4.30
C ASP A 144 23.72 -14.11 3.10
N GLY A 145 23.98 -15.41 2.86
CA GLY A 145 23.41 -16.19 1.76
C GLY A 145 23.92 -15.76 0.38
N THR A 146 25.08 -15.13 0.28
CA THR A 146 25.69 -14.75 -0.99
C THR A 146 26.12 -15.96 -1.80
N ALA A 147 26.40 -15.77 -3.09
CA ALA A 147 26.95 -16.85 -3.93
C ALA A 147 28.25 -17.43 -3.35
N ASN A 148 29.10 -16.58 -2.73
CA ASN A 148 30.34 -17.04 -2.09
C ASN A 148 30.05 -17.84 -0.83
N ASP A 149 29.02 -17.49 -0.05
CA ASP A 149 28.65 -18.26 1.15
C ASP A 149 28.19 -19.68 0.77
N PHE A 150 27.41 -19.81 -0.29
CA PHE A 150 27.02 -21.12 -0.85
C PHE A 150 28.24 -21.92 -1.37
N LEU A 151 29.19 -21.29 -2.04
CA LEU A 151 30.42 -21.94 -2.49
C LEU A 151 31.28 -22.43 -1.30
N ASN A 152 31.40 -21.63 -0.27
CA ASN A 152 32.18 -21.93 0.94
C ASN A 152 31.52 -23.04 1.78
N ALA A 153 30.19 -23.07 1.82
CA ALA A 153 29.43 -24.10 2.53
C ALA A 153 29.54 -25.48 1.86
N GLY A 154 29.82 -25.54 0.56
CA GLY A 154 29.96 -26.77 -0.19
C GLY A 154 28.61 -27.47 -0.45
N ASN A 155 28.49 -28.75 -0.03
CA ASN A 155 27.26 -29.51 -0.25
C ASN A 155 26.19 -29.16 0.81
N VAL A 156 25.09 -28.57 0.39
CA VAL A 156 23.94 -28.19 1.25
C VAL A 156 22.72 -29.10 1.03
N ALA A 157 22.85 -30.13 0.23
CA ALA A 157 21.74 -31.03 -0.08
C ALA A 157 21.25 -31.75 1.18
N GLY A 158 19.95 -31.70 1.42
CA GLY A 158 19.35 -32.33 2.60
C GLY A 158 19.56 -31.56 3.91
N CYS A 159 20.14 -30.35 3.89
CA CYS A 159 20.38 -29.52 5.06
C CYS A 159 19.29 -28.44 5.27
N ILE A 160 19.16 -27.98 6.50
CA ILE A 160 18.48 -26.72 6.83
C ILE A 160 19.52 -25.61 6.71
N LEU A 161 19.19 -24.57 5.95
CA LEU A 161 20.07 -23.42 5.74
C LEU A 161 19.74 -22.30 6.75
N LEU A 162 20.72 -21.91 7.57
CA LEU A 162 20.61 -20.77 8.46
C LEU A 162 21.11 -19.52 7.74
N VAL A 163 20.24 -18.54 7.54
CA VAL A 163 20.57 -17.28 6.84
C VAL A 163 20.39 -16.10 7.78
N HIS A 164 21.39 -15.22 7.80
CA HIS A 164 21.35 -14.05 8.67
C HIS A 164 20.55 -12.92 8.04
N GLY A 165 19.70 -12.28 8.85
CA GLY A 165 19.04 -11.00 8.55
C GLY A 165 19.74 -9.84 9.28
N LYS A 166 19.70 -8.64 8.71
CA LYS A 166 20.00 -7.41 9.45
C LYS A 166 18.84 -7.06 10.38
N ILE A 167 19.11 -6.25 11.42
CA ILE A 167 18.02 -5.59 12.14
C ILE A 167 17.48 -4.49 11.24
N ILE A 168 16.20 -4.57 10.89
CA ILE A 168 15.54 -3.61 10.02
C ILE A 168 15.16 -2.38 10.87
N GLN A 169 15.73 -1.22 10.51
CA GLN A 169 15.53 0.05 11.18
C GLN A 169 15.08 1.16 10.23
N THR A 170 15.33 0.99 8.94
CA THR A 170 15.06 1.97 7.90
C THR A 170 14.40 1.32 6.70
N TRP A 171 13.76 2.12 5.85
CA TRP A 171 13.24 1.67 4.56
C TRP A 171 14.32 1.02 3.68
N ASN A 172 15.54 1.56 3.68
CA ASN A 172 16.64 0.96 2.92
C ASN A 172 17.03 -0.43 3.43
N ASP A 173 16.94 -0.69 4.75
CA ASP A 173 17.18 -2.03 5.29
C ASP A 173 16.11 -3.01 4.83
N LEU A 174 14.86 -2.56 4.73
CA LEU A 174 13.74 -3.35 4.25
C LEU A 174 13.88 -3.66 2.76
N ASP A 175 14.19 -2.66 1.93
CA ASP A 175 14.44 -2.83 0.49
C ASP A 175 15.58 -3.82 0.22
N GLU A 176 16.66 -3.75 1.02
CA GLU A 176 17.79 -4.70 0.94
C GLU A 176 17.33 -6.11 1.30
N GLU A 177 16.48 -6.28 2.32
CA GLU A 177 15.94 -7.59 2.71
C GLU A 177 15.13 -8.20 1.56
N TYR A 178 14.14 -7.49 1.02
CA TYR A 178 13.30 -7.97 -0.08
C TYR A 178 14.10 -8.28 -1.36
N SER A 179 15.14 -7.49 -1.66
CA SER A 179 15.92 -7.71 -2.88
C SER A 179 16.89 -8.89 -2.80
N ARG A 180 17.37 -9.25 -1.60
CA ARG A 180 18.33 -10.34 -1.41
C ARG A 180 17.70 -11.73 -1.29
N VAL A 181 16.42 -11.82 -0.84
CA VAL A 181 15.76 -13.10 -0.55
C VAL A 181 15.54 -13.96 -1.79
N PRO A 182 14.97 -13.50 -2.92
CA PRO A 182 14.71 -14.36 -4.08
C PRO A 182 15.97 -15.05 -4.64
N PRO A 183 17.13 -14.40 -4.78
CA PRO A 183 18.36 -15.09 -5.19
C PRO A 183 18.83 -16.18 -4.21
N ILE A 184 18.61 -16.02 -2.91
CA ILE A 184 18.96 -16.99 -1.89
C ILE A 184 18.07 -18.24 -2.04
N ILE A 185 16.76 -18.07 -2.15
CA ILE A 185 15.80 -19.15 -2.38
C ILE A 185 16.19 -19.94 -3.63
N GLN A 186 16.52 -19.28 -4.72
CA GLN A 186 16.95 -19.94 -5.95
C GLN A 186 18.25 -20.76 -5.78
N ARG A 187 19.19 -20.30 -4.97
CA ARG A 187 20.42 -21.06 -4.64
C ARG A 187 20.11 -22.25 -3.75
N ALA A 188 19.24 -22.10 -2.75
CA ALA A 188 18.80 -23.17 -1.87
C ALA A 188 18.13 -24.31 -2.65
N LEU A 189 17.24 -23.98 -3.57
CA LEU A 189 16.57 -24.94 -4.47
C LEU A 189 17.58 -25.69 -5.35
N ARG A 190 18.50 -24.97 -5.99
CA ARG A 190 19.56 -25.61 -6.79
C ARG A 190 20.49 -26.50 -5.94
N GLY A 191 20.77 -26.08 -4.70
CA GLY A 191 21.53 -26.86 -3.72
C GLY A 191 20.77 -28.03 -3.12
N ARG A 192 19.47 -28.17 -3.39
CA ARG A 192 18.57 -29.19 -2.82
C ARG A 192 18.53 -29.15 -1.30
N ALA A 193 18.54 -27.96 -0.72
CA ALA A 193 18.24 -27.76 0.69
C ALA A 193 16.82 -28.22 1.01
N VAL A 194 16.54 -28.63 2.24
CA VAL A 194 15.22 -29.09 2.65
C VAL A 194 14.38 -27.98 3.27
N ALA A 195 15.01 -26.96 3.83
CA ALA A 195 14.35 -25.78 4.39
C ALA A 195 15.35 -24.62 4.51
N ILE A 196 14.81 -23.41 4.69
CA ILE A 196 15.57 -22.21 5.05
C ILE A 196 15.07 -21.74 6.41
N ALA A 197 16.03 -21.40 7.31
CA ALA A 197 15.77 -20.75 8.60
C ALA A 197 16.39 -19.36 8.55
N TRP A 198 15.54 -18.34 8.50
CA TRP A 198 15.93 -16.94 8.52
C TRP A 198 16.10 -16.47 9.96
N ILE A 199 17.26 -15.90 10.29
CA ILE A 199 17.45 -15.21 11.56
C ILE A 199 16.65 -13.92 11.52
N SER A 200 15.72 -13.76 12.46
CA SER A 200 14.81 -12.61 12.52
C SER A 200 15.51 -11.26 12.34
N GLY A 201 14.96 -10.42 11.50
CA GLY A 201 15.31 -9.01 11.37
C GLY A 201 14.80 -8.13 12.52
N ARG A 202 14.29 -8.72 13.59
CA ARG A 202 13.85 -8.06 14.83
C ARG A 202 14.71 -8.56 15.99
N ASP A 203 15.04 -7.67 16.95
CA ASP A 203 15.73 -8.01 18.19
C ASP A 203 14.75 -8.42 19.30
N ARG A 204 15.26 -8.81 20.47
CA ARG A 204 14.50 -9.14 21.69
C ARG A 204 13.52 -10.28 21.51
N ASP A 205 13.97 -11.34 20.86
CA ASP A 205 13.18 -12.54 20.55
C ASP A 205 11.89 -12.27 19.77
N LEU A 206 11.72 -11.09 19.18
CA LEU A 206 10.57 -10.76 18.37
C LEU A 206 10.57 -11.56 17.07
N LEU A 207 9.43 -12.18 16.80
CA LEU A 207 9.12 -12.80 15.54
C LEU A 207 8.25 -11.84 14.70
N TYR A 208 8.34 -12.01 13.40
CA TYR A 208 7.53 -11.31 12.42
C TYR A 208 7.06 -12.29 11.34
N ARG A 209 6.10 -11.87 10.54
CA ARG A 209 5.56 -12.67 9.43
C ARG A 209 5.65 -11.86 8.16
N HIS A 210 6.03 -12.50 7.07
CA HIS A 210 5.85 -12.00 5.72
C HIS A 210 5.85 -13.16 4.73
N THR A 211 5.60 -12.89 3.46
CA THR A 211 5.75 -13.83 2.36
C THR A 211 6.81 -13.34 1.38
N ASP A 212 7.49 -14.28 0.71
CA ASP A 212 8.44 -13.97 -0.36
C ASP A 212 7.79 -14.14 -1.76
N THR A 213 6.53 -14.59 -1.81
CA THR A 213 5.73 -14.66 -3.04
C THR A 213 4.89 -13.38 -3.21
N GLN A 214 4.62 -13.02 -4.46
CA GLN A 214 3.82 -11.84 -4.81
C GLN A 214 2.61 -12.23 -5.67
N THR A 215 2.17 -13.49 -5.54
CA THR A 215 1.14 -14.06 -6.42
C THR A 215 0.03 -14.80 -5.66
N GLY A 216 0.12 -14.87 -4.34
CA GLY A 216 -0.77 -15.71 -3.51
C GLY A 216 -0.58 -17.22 -3.76
N GLU A 217 0.53 -17.63 -4.37
CA GLU A 217 0.94 -19.02 -4.53
C GLU A 217 1.86 -19.45 -3.40
N LEU A 218 2.04 -20.77 -3.21
CA LEU A 218 2.96 -21.27 -2.19
C LEU A 218 4.41 -20.95 -2.53
N GLU A 219 5.18 -20.72 -1.47
CA GLU A 219 6.63 -20.66 -1.53
C GLU A 219 7.21 -21.97 -2.09
N PRO A 220 8.29 -21.90 -2.86
CA PRO A 220 8.85 -23.09 -3.51
C PRO A 220 9.64 -24.01 -2.58
N ILE A 221 9.92 -23.59 -1.35
CA ILE A 221 10.68 -24.33 -0.33
C ILE A 221 10.12 -24.02 1.06
N PRO A 222 10.09 -24.99 2.01
CA PRO A 222 9.75 -24.73 3.40
C PRO A 222 10.69 -23.69 4.04
N GLN A 223 10.12 -22.71 4.74
CA GLN A 223 10.86 -21.61 5.33
C GLN A 223 10.33 -21.28 6.72
N VAL A 224 11.23 -20.92 7.63
CA VAL A 224 10.90 -20.45 8.98
C VAL A 224 11.70 -19.20 9.34
N ILE A 225 11.13 -18.36 10.17
CA ILE A 225 11.83 -17.27 10.83
C ILE A 225 12.11 -17.71 12.27
N VAL A 226 13.35 -17.68 12.68
CA VAL A 226 13.81 -18.02 14.04
C VAL A 226 14.20 -16.77 14.80
N ALA A 227 13.86 -16.70 16.09
CA ALA A 227 14.24 -15.59 16.95
C ALA A 227 15.74 -15.29 16.85
N ARG A 228 16.07 -13.99 16.77
CA ARG A 228 17.41 -13.53 16.41
C ARG A 228 18.50 -14.06 17.35
N GLU A 229 18.25 -13.97 18.64
CA GLU A 229 19.21 -14.36 19.67
C GLU A 229 19.52 -15.85 19.61
N GLU A 230 18.52 -16.66 19.31
CA GLU A 230 18.62 -18.11 19.18
C GLU A 230 19.31 -18.52 17.88
N GLY A 231 18.94 -17.91 16.74
CA GLY A 231 19.61 -18.11 15.46
C GLY A 231 21.09 -17.74 15.52
N LEU A 232 21.43 -16.60 16.15
CA LEU A 232 22.83 -16.21 16.38
C LEU A 232 23.55 -17.15 17.35
N ARG A 233 22.86 -17.80 18.29
CA ARG A 233 23.45 -18.84 19.16
C ARG A 233 23.84 -20.06 18.32
N ILE A 234 22.98 -20.51 17.42
CA ILE A 234 23.29 -21.61 16.49
C ILE A 234 24.52 -21.23 15.63
N SER A 235 24.53 -20.03 15.06
CA SER A 235 25.65 -19.55 14.24
C SER A 235 26.99 -19.58 15.03
N ARG A 236 26.99 -19.18 16.29
CA ARG A 236 28.19 -19.24 17.14
C ARG A 236 28.65 -20.66 17.44
N LEU A 237 27.73 -21.62 17.61
CA LEU A 237 28.07 -23.03 17.79
C LEU A 237 28.76 -23.59 16.54
N LEU A 238 28.21 -23.29 15.37
CA LEU A 238 28.77 -23.69 14.06
C LEU A 238 30.13 -23.06 13.81
N ALA A 239 30.29 -21.75 14.10
CA ALA A 239 31.57 -21.04 13.98
C ALA A 239 32.62 -21.59 14.95
N GLY A 240 32.23 -22.15 16.08
CA GLY A 240 33.08 -22.86 17.04
C GLY A 240 33.46 -24.28 16.61
N GLY A 241 33.11 -24.69 15.38
CA GLY A 241 33.41 -26.01 14.81
C GLY A 241 32.52 -27.14 15.32
N ARG A 242 31.36 -26.82 15.96
CA ARG A 242 30.40 -27.85 16.39
C ARG A 242 29.51 -28.25 15.21
N GLN A 243 29.17 -29.52 15.14
CA GLN A 243 28.08 -29.99 14.29
C GLN A 243 26.75 -29.66 15.00
N VAL A 244 25.79 -29.10 14.28
CA VAL A 244 24.47 -28.77 14.82
C VAL A 244 23.40 -29.54 14.05
N TYR A 245 22.64 -30.34 14.77
CA TYR A 245 21.52 -31.12 14.22
C TYR A 245 20.22 -30.68 14.86
N ALA A 246 19.17 -30.66 14.06
CA ALA A 246 17.88 -30.12 14.45
C ALA A 246 16.71 -30.96 13.94
N ASP A 247 15.61 -30.86 14.65
CA ASP A 247 14.28 -31.29 14.23
C ASP A 247 13.47 -30.09 13.76
N LEU A 248 12.78 -30.22 12.63
CA LEU A 248 11.91 -29.19 12.09
C LEU A 248 10.60 -29.80 11.60
N GLU A 249 9.49 -29.20 11.96
CA GLU A 249 8.15 -29.53 11.48
C GLU A 249 7.37 -28.26 11.21
N ILE A 250 6.76 -28.16 10.02
CA ILE A 250 5.94 -27.03 9.61
C ILE A 250 4.56 -27.59 9.21
N PRO A 251 3.61 -27.69 10.13
CA PRO A 251 2.32 -28.33 9.87
C PRO A 251 1.30 -27.35 9.26
N ASN A 252 1.74 -26.48 8.35
CA ASN A 252 0.87 -25.49 7.71
C ASN A 252 -0.31 -26.17 7.02
N GLN A 253 -1.47 -25.56 7.13
CA GLN A 253 -2.67 -25.95 6.39
C GLN A 253 -2.70 -25.18 5.08
N VAL A 254 -2.78 -25.92 3.99
CA VAL A 254 -2.82 -25.36 2.63
C VAL A 254 -4.05 -25.91 1.93
N GLY A 255 -4.83 -25.01 1.32
CA GLY A 255 -6.02 -25.36 0.54
C GLY A 255 -5.92 -24.91 -0.92
N GLY A 256 -7.04 -25.02 -1.61
CA GLY A 256 -7.18 -24.48 -2.97
C GLY A 256 -7.42 -22.97 -2.95
N ALA A 257 -7.84 -22.44 -4.10
CA ALA A 257 -8.18 -21.03 -4.23
C ALA A 257 -9.23 -20.61 -3.21
N LEU A 258 -9.00 -19.45 -2.61
CA LEU A 258 -9.93 -18.81 -1.68
C LEU A 258 -10.58 -17.58 -2.32
N THR A 259 -11.75 -17.21 -1.83
CA THR A 259 -12.41 -15.95 -2.21
C THR A 259 -12.33 -15.00 -1.03
N THR A 260 -11.86 -13.79 -1.28
CA THR A 260 -11.89 -12.65 -0.34
C THR A 260 -12.50 -11.44 -1.02
N ALA A 261 -12.48 -10.25 -0.41
CA ALA A 261 -13.06 -9.07 -1.01
C ALA A 261 -12.41 -7.77 -0.55
N ASN A 262 -12.30 -6.81 -1.45
CA ASN A 262 -12.15 -5.40 -1.09
C ASN A 262 -13.48 -4.84 -0.58
N VAL A 263 -13.42 -3.83 0.28
CA VAL A 263 -14.63 -3.12 0.73
C VAL A 263 -14.62 -1.71 0.15
N VAL A 264 -15.70 -1.37 -0.55
CA VAL A 264 -15.84 -0.09 -1.26
C VAL A 264 -17.01 0.70 -0.70
N ALA A 265 -16.79 2.02 -0.54
CA ALA A 265 -17.81 3.00 -0.22
C ALA A 265 -17.62 4.23 -1.10
N GLU A 266 -18.65 5.07 -1.23
CA GLU A 266 -18.60 6.25 -2.09
C GLU A 266 -19.27 7.46 -1.43
N ILE A 267 -18.72 8.63 -1.72
CA ILE A 267 -19.44 9.91 -1.68
C ILE A 267 -19.65 10.32 -3.13
N ARG A 268 -20.89 10.29 -3.60
CA ARG A 268 -21.22 10.61 -4.99
C ARG A 268 -21.01 12.08 -5.28
N GLY A 269 -20.35 12.38 -6.40
CA GLY A 269 -20.11 13.74 -6.90
C GLY A 269 -21.39 14.46 -7.31
N SER A 270 -21.43 15.76 -7.06
CA SER A 270 -22.59 16.62 -7.33
C SER A 270 -22.68 17.13 -8.77
N GLU A 271 -21.55 17.23 -9.48
CA GLU A 271 -21.46 17.79 -10.85
C GLU A 271 -21.00 16.72 -11.87
N HIS A 272 -19.98 15.93 -11.52
CA HIS A 272 -19.35 14.93 -12.37
C HIS A 272 -19.23 13.58 -11.65
N PRO A 273 -20.35 12.92 -11.32
CA PRO A 273 -20.35 11.70 -10.52
C PRO A 273 -19.62 10.51 -11.16
N GLU A 274 -19.40 10.54 -12.48
CA GLU A 274 -18.63 9.52 -13.20
C GLU A 274 -17.12 9.64 -13.01
N GLN A 275 -16.62 10.83 -12.65
CA GLN A 275 -15.22 11.07 -12.34
C GLN A 275 -14.98 10.86 -10.86
N PHE A 276 -13.87 10.22 -10.52
CA PHE A 276 -13.63 9.87 -9.12
C PHE A 276 -12.15 9.96 -8.72
N VAL A 277 -11.92 10.18 -7.42
CA VAL A 277 -10.66 9.98 -6.74
C VAL A 277 -10.81 8.79 -5.79
N VAL A 278 -9.77 7.96 -5.67
CA VAL A 278 -9.71 6.85 -4.72
C VAL A 278 -8.93 7.29 -3.49
N LEU A 279 -9.45 7.00 -2.30
CA LEU A 279 -8.70 7.00 -1.04
C LEU A 279 -8.67 5.56 -0.54
N GLY A 280 -7.47 5.02 -0.32
CA GLY A 280 -7.31 3.62 0.04
C GLY A 280 -6.27 3.36 1.13
N ALA A 281 -6.45 2.23 1.79
CA ALA A 281 -5.53 1.53 2.66
C ALA A 281 -5.87 0.04 2.61
N HIS A 282 -4.92 -0.85 2.96
CA HIS A 282 -5.30 -2.25 3.06
C HIS A 282 -5.96 -2.59 4.40
N LEU A 283 -6.82 -3.61 4.39
CA LEU A 283 -7.59 -4.09 5.52
C LEU A 283 -6.95 -5.32 6.17
N ASP A 284 -6.33 -6.16 5.36
CA ASP A 284 -5.61 -7.35 5.82
C ASP A 284 -4.38 -6.99 6.65
N SER A 285 -3.82 -7.96 7.31
CA SER A 285 -2.60 -7.84 8.11
C SER A 285 -2.10 -9.22 8.52
N TRP A 286 -0.84 -9.29 8.93
CA TRP A 286 -0.33 -10.52 9.55
C TRP A 286 -0.94 -10.80 10.92
N GLU A 287 -0.99 -12.09 11.29
CA GLU A 287 -1.70 -12.58 12.47
C GLU A 287 -0.81 -12.74 13.72
N LEU A 288 0.49 -12.54 13.62
CA LEU A 288 1.36 -12.61 14.82
C LEU A 288 1.15 -11.42 15.75
N GLY A 289 0.89 -10.24 15.20
CA GLY A 289 0.38 -9.06 15.89
C GLY A 289 -1.12 -8.91 15.71
N THR A 290 -1.61 -7.70 15.88
CA THR A 290 -3.01 -7.35 15.62
C THR A 290 -3.16 -6.45 14.38
N GLY A 291 -2.06 -6.16 13.67
CA GLY A 291 -2.07 -5.33 12.48
C GLY A 291 -2.60 -3.92 12.74
N ALA A 292 -2.11 -3.29 13.82
CA ALA A 292 -2.59 -1.97 14.22
C ALA A 292 -1.91 -0.84 13.44
N LEU A 293 -0.58 -0.91 13.30
CA LEU A 293 0.19 0.01 12.48
C LEU A 293 0.13 -0.39 11.01
N ASP A 294 0.08 -1.69 10.74
CA ASP A 294 0.12 -2.29 9.41
C ASP A 294 -1.11 -3.18 9.17
N ASN A 295 -2.18 -2.66 8.58
CA ASN A 295 -2.48 -1.27 8.25
C ASN A 295 -3.82 -0.82 8.86
N GLY A 296 -4.18 -1.36 10.05
CA GLY A 296 -5.46 -1.12 10.72
C GLY A 296 -5.71 0.37 11.02
N CYS A 297 -4.65 1.13 11.39
CA CYS A 297 -4.79 2.55 11.67
C CYS A 297 -5.23 3.33 10.43
N ASN A 298 -4.64 3.08 9.28
CA ASN A 298 -5.02 3.75 8.04
C ASN A 298 -6.36 3.23 7.49
N ALA A 299 -6.72 1.96 7.71
CA ALA A 299 -8.06 1.46 7.41
C ALA A 299 -9.14 2.20 8.21
N ALA A 300 -8.93 2.40 9.52
CA ALA A 300 -9.81 3.20 10.36
C ALA A 300 -9.83 4.69 9.96
N MET A 301 -8.69 5.24 9.57
CA MET A 301 -8.55 6.61 9.07
C MET A 301 -9.35 6.82 7.78
N VAL A 302 -9.32 5.89 6.83
CA VAL A 302 -10.11 5.95 5.58
C VAL A 302 -11.61 6.02 5.89
N ILE A 303 -12.09 5.20 6.82
CA ILE A 303 -13.50 5.24 7.27
C ILE A 303 -13.85 6.57 7.91
N ASP A 304 -12.99 7.09 8.80
CA ASP A 304 -13.25 8.34 9.51
C ASP A 304 -13.12 9.57 8.59
N THR A 305 -12.32 9.48 7.53
CA THR A 305 -12.23 10.49 6.48
C THR A 305 -13.56 10.66 5.75
N LEU A 306 -14.23 9.54 5.41
CA LEU A 306 -15.57 9.58 4.84
C LEU A 306 -16.55 10.28 5.79
N ARG A 307 -16.56 9.92 7.08
CA ARG A 307 -17.37 10.58 8.13
C ARG A 307 -17.08 12.07 8.18
N ALA A 308 -15.81 12.48 8.19
CA ALA A 308 -15.42 13.89 8.31
C ALA A 308 -15.94 14.71 7.12
N ILE A 309 -15.83 14.21 5.90
CA ILE A 309 -16.36 14.86 4.70
C ILE A 309 -17.88 15.00 4.80
N ARG A 310 -18.60 13.94 5.17
CA ARG A 310 -20.06 13.98 5.37
C ARG A 310 -20.47 14.99 6.44
N ALA A 311 -19.82 14.97 7.60
CA ALA A 311 -20.12 15.85 8.72
C ALA A 311 -19.80 17.33 8.43
N SER A 312 -18.87 17.61 7.52
CA SER A 312 -18.53 18.96 7.10
C SER A 312 -19.65 19.65 6.29
N GLY A 313 -20.55 18.87 5.69
CA GLY A 313 -21.57 19.32 4.75
C GLY A 313 -21.05 19.65 3.35
N VAL A 314 -19.76 19.43 3.08
CA VAL A 314 -19.16 19.59 1.75
C VAL A 314 -19.75 18.57 0.80
N ARG A 315 -20.06 19.00 -0.42
CA ARG A 315 -20.59 18.18 -1.51
C ARG A 315 -19.60 18.20 -2.68
N PRO A 316 -18.66 17.24 -2.73
CA PRO A 316 -17.65 17.22 -3.76
C PRO A 316 -18.24 17.26 -5.17
N LYS A 317 -17.58 17.92 -6.10
CA LYS A 317 -18.02 17.99 -7.51
C LYS A 317 -17.92 16.62 -8.19
N ARG A 318 -16.86 15.88 -7.88
CA ARG A 318 -16.61 14.54 -8.38
C ARG A 318 -16.68 13.53 -7.25
N SER A 319 -16.94 12.27 -7.58
CA SER A 319 -17.05 11.20 -6.59
C SER A 319 -15.75 10.97 -5.85
N ILE A 320 -15.84 10.55 -4.60
CA ILE A 320 -14.73 10.04 -3.81
C ILE A 320 -15.05 8.60 -3.47
N ARG A 321 -14.23 7.66 -3.90
CA ARG A 321 -14.30 6.24 -3.55
C ARG A 321 -13.33 5.94 -2.42
N PHE A 322 -13.82 5.29 -1.39
CA PHE A 322 -13.07 4.81 -0.24
C PHE A 322 -12.93 3.32 -0.39
N VAL A 323 -11.70 2.83 -0.44
CA VAL A 323 -11.43 1.42 -0.70
C VAL A 323 -10.53 0.88 0.39
N LEU A 324 -10.98 -0.21 1.04
CA LEU A 324 -10.14 -1.01 1.90
C LEU A 324 -9.78 -2.28 1.12
N PHE A 325 -8.51 -2.37 0.76
CA PHE A 325 -7.99 -3.49 -0.04
C PHE A 325 -7.76 -4.71 0.85
N SER A 326 -7.78 -5.90 0.25
CA SER A 326 -7.48 -7.16 0.92
C SER A 326 -6.40 -7.90 0.14
N GLY A 327 -5.50 -8.59 0.85
CA GLY A 327 -4.42 -9.32 0.19
C GLY A 327 -3.32 -8.41 -0.35
N GLU A 328 -3.10 -7.28 0.29
CA GLU A 328 -1.93 -6.43 0.05
C GLU A 328 -0.66 -7.19 0.41
N GLU A 329 -0.65 -7.76 1.61
CA GLU A 329 0.45 -8.51 2.22
C GLU A 329 0.87 -9.76 1.41
N GLU A 330 -0.03 -10.29 0.59
CA GLU A 330 0.20 -11.45 -0.29
C GLU A 330 0.60 -11.05 -1.72
N GLY A 331 0.85 -9.77 -1.98
CA GLY A 331 1.35 -9.27 -3.26
C GLY A 331 0.42 -8.30 -3.99
N LEU A 332 -0.25 -7.42 -3.25
CA LEU A 332 -1.12 -6.36 -3.79
C LEU A 332 -2.32 -6.92 -4.55
N LEU A 333 -2.82 -8.10 -4.12
CA LEU A 333 -3.82 -8.86 -4.89
C LEU A 333 -5.18 -8.14 -4.95
N GLY A 334 -5.53 -7.39 -3.90
CA GLY A 334 -6.76 -6.62 -3.83
C GLY A 334 -6.77 -5.42 -4.75
N SER A 335 -5.69 -4.65 -4.78
CA SER A 335 -5.56 -3.51 -5.70
C SER A 335 -5.44 -3.95 -7.15
N GLU A 336 -4.76 -5.08 -7.43
CA GLU A 336 -4.77 -5.70 -8.76
C GLU A 336 -6.19 -6.05 -9.20
N ALA A 337 -6.95 -6.75 -8.34
CA ALA A 337 -8.31 -7.15 -8.63
C ALA A 337 -9.23 -5.93 -8.85
N TYR A 338 -9.12 -4.91 -7.99
CA TYR A 338 -9.86 -3.65 -8.14
C TYR A 338 -9.54 -2.98 -9.48
N ALA A 339 -8.25 -2.80 -9.78
CA ALA A 339 -7.81 -2.17 -11.03
C ALA A 339 -8.24 -2.94 -12.28
N GLN A 340 -8.34 -4.27 -12.20
CA GLN A 340 -8.85 -5.10 -13.29
C GLN A 340 -10.37 -4.99 -13.46
N GLN A 341 -11.14 -5.05 -12.37
CA GLN A 341 -12.60 -4.97 -12.39
C GLN A 341 -13.08 -3.60 -12.89
N HIS A 342 -12.36 -2.53 -12.55
CA HIS A 342 -12.69 -1.14 -12.91
C HIS A 342 -11.95 -0.62 -14.15
N ARG A 343 -11.24 -1.46 -14.88
CA ARG A 343 -10.33 -1.08 -15.97
C ARG A 343 -10.96 -0.12 -16.99
N GLU A 344 -12.22 -0.34 -17.35
CA GLU A 344 -12.93 0.46 -18.36
C GLU A 344 -13.25 1.88 -17.89
N GLU A 345 -13.41 2.09 -16.59
CA GLU A 345 -13.74 3.39 -16.02
C GLU A 345 -12.52 4.17 -15.48
N LEU A 346 -11.32 3.57 -15.43
CA LEU A 346 -10.12 4.24 -14.91
C LEU A 346 -9.70 5.48 -15.71
N ASP A 347 -10.22 5.69 -16.93
CA ASP A 347 -10.03 6.97 -17.62
C ASP A 347 -10.75 8.14 -16.90
N ASN A 348 -11.71 7.83 -16.05
CA ASN A 348 -12.39 8.78 -15.18
C ASN A 348 -11.73 8.93 -13.80
N ALA A 349 -10.79 8.06 -13.43
CA ALA A 349 -10.03 8.20 -12.21
C ALA A 349 -9.12 9.43 -12.27
N LEU A 350 -9.18 10.27 -11.24
CA LEU A 350 -8.39 11.49 -11.14
C LEU A 350 -7.03 11.21 -10.51
N ALA A 351 -7.05 10.42 -9.44
CA ALA A 351 -5.89 9.93 -8.70
C ALA A 351 -6.30 8.80 -7.76
N ALA A 352 -5.32 8.02 -7.31
CA ALA A 352 -5.40 7.17 -6.13
C ALA A 352 -4.48 7.74 -5.04
N VAL A 353 -5.04 7.94 -3.85
CA VAL A 353 -4.35 8.45 -2.66
C VAL A 353 -4.30 7.29 -1.66
N ILE A 354 -3.10 6.85 -1.29
CA ILE A 354 -2.89 5.65 -0.48
C ILE A 354 -2.11 6.01 0.79
N PHE A 355 -2.51 5.40 1.92
CA PHE A 355 -1.85 5.51 3.21
C PHE A 355 -1.48 4.12 3.71
N ASP A 356 -0.17 3.93 4.01
CA ASP A 356 0.35 2.60 4.34
C ASP A 356 1.72 2.64 5.05
N SER A 357 1.88 3.49 6.05
CA SER A 357 3.15 3.56 6.78
C SER A 357 2.95 3.87 8.27
N GLY A 358 1.95 3.25 8.87
CA GLY A 358 1.64 3.40 10.29
C GLY A 358 0.92 4.71 10.62
N SER A 359 1.16 5.25 11.82
CA SER A 359 0.54 6.47 12.34
C SER A 359 1.56 7.58 12.61
N GLY A 360 2.64 7.60 11.84
CA GLY A 360 3.62 8.67 11.87
C GLY A 360 3.07 9.95 11.23
N ARG A 361 3.67 11.08 11.56
CA ARG A 361 3.26 12.37 10.99
C ARG A 361 3.41 12.37 9.47
N VAL A 362 2.38 12.78 8.73
CA VAL A 362 2.47 12.98 7.29
C VAL A 362 3.32 14.22 6.99
N THR A 363 4.37 14.05 6.19
CA THR A 363 5.26 15.15 5.76
C THR A 363 4.97 15.63 4.35
N GLY A 364 4.33 14.79 3.54
CA GLY A 364 4.00 15.07 2.15
C GLY A 364 3.52 13.85 1.39
N PHE A 365 3.73 13.82 0.07
CA PHE A 365 3.30 12.72 -0.78
C PHE A 365 4.35 12.36 -1.83
N THR A 366 4.46 11.05 -2.09
CA THR A 366 5.24 10.47 -3.18
C THR A 366 4.37 10.34 -4.42
N LEU A 367 4.91 10.72 -5.57
CA LEU A 367 4.20 10.74 -6.86
C LEU A 367 4.56 9.55 -7.77
N SER A 368 5.22 8.55 -7.26
CA SER A 368 5.57 7.31 -7.95
C SER A 368 6.19 7.54 -9.34
N GLY A 369 7.20 8.40 -9.42
CA GLY A 369 7.91 8.74 -10.66
C GLY A 369 7.23 9.79 -11.56
N ARG A 370 6.03 10.28 -11.23
CA ARG A 370 5.27 11.29 -11.99
C ARG A 370 5.74 12.72 -11.69
N THR A 371 6.92 13.07 -12.22
CA THR A 371 7.53 14.40 -12.03
C THR A 371 6.67 15.54 -12.58
N ASP A 372 5.85 15.26 -13.59
CA ASP A 372 4.92 16.20 -14.22
C ASP A 372 3.82 16.68 -13.24
N LEU A 373 3.52 15.93 -12.19
CA LEU A 373 2.49 16.25 -11.20
C LEU A 373 3.01 17.10 -10.03
N ALA A 374 4.32 17.32 -9.92
CA ALA A 374 4.92 17.96 -8.73
C ALA A 374 4.40 19.38 -8.44
N GLY A 375 4.08 20.15 -9.48
CA GLY A 375 3.46 21.49 -9.32
C GLY A 375 2.06 21.38 -8.74
N ALA A 376 1.21 20.57 -9.38
CA ALA A 376 -0.17 20.36 -8.95
C ALA A 376 -0.26 19.78 -7.52
N ALA A 377 0.67 18.88 -7.16
CA ALA A 377 0.74 18.32 -5.81
C ALA A 377 1.05 19.38 -4.75
N ARG A 378 2.02 20.28 -5.02
CA ARG A 378 2.32 21.38 -4.09
C ARG A 378 1.15 22.34 -3.91
N ASP A 379 0.45 22.68 -5.00
CA ASP A 379 -0.73 23.54 -4.94
C ASP A 379 -1.87 22.88 -4.14
N LEU A 380 -2.07 21.57 -4.34
CA LEU A 380 -3.05 20.77 -3.62
C LEU A 380 -2.76 20.71 -2.11
N MET A 381 -1.49 20.54 -1.74
CA MET A 381 -1.05 20.48 -0.33
C MET A 381 -0.97 21.84 0.36
N ALA A 382 -1.03 22.96 -0.37
CA ALA A 382 -0.83 24.29 0.21
C ALA A 382 -1.69 24.57 1.47
N PRO A 383 -2.98 24.15 1.57
CA PRO A 383 -3.77 24.30 2.79
C PRO A 383 -3.23 23.53 4.00
N LEU A 384 -2.43 22.48 3.76
CA LEU A 384 -1.87 21.60 4.78
C LEU A 384 -0.46 22.00 5.24
N ASN A 385 0.16 23.01 4.62
CA ASN A 385 1.52 23.46 4.95
C ASN A 385 1.68 23.81 6.44
N ALA A 386 0.66 24.37 7.06
CA ALA A 386 0.66 24.72 8.48
C ALA A 386 0.65 23.47 9.40
N MET A 387 0.21 22.31 8.88
CA MET A 387 0.23 21.01 9.56
C MET A 387 1.54 20.26 9.32
N GLY A 388 2.42 20.78 8.44
CA GLY A 388 3.73 20.19 8.14
C GLY A 388 3.77 19.40 6.83
N VAL A 389 2.63 19.22 6.15
CA VAL A 389 2.52 18.46 4.89
C VAL A 389 2.94 19.35 3.72
N LYS A 390 4.13 19.13 3.17
CA LYS A 390 4.71 20.00 2.11
C LYS A 390 5.69 19.29 1.18
N ASP A 391 6.16 18.10 1.55
CA ASP A 391 7.19 17.40 0.79
C ASP A 391 6.58 16.70 -0.43
N VAL A 392 7.25 16.81 -1.57
CA VAL A 392 6.90 16.09 -2.79
C VAL A 392 8.09 15.26 -3.18
N THR A 393 7.94 13.95 -3.11
CA THR A 393 8.98 12.99 -3.48
C THR A 393 8.59 12.21 -4.75
N GLN A 394 9.56 11.55 -5.37
CA GLN A 394 9.39 10.89 -6.68
C GLN A 394 9.71 9.40 -6.63
N GLY A 395 9.89 8.84 -5.43
CA GLY A 395 10.10 7.40 -5.27
C GLY A 395 9.02 6.60 -6.00
N ALA A 396 9.39 5.48 -6.57
CA ALA A 396 8.46 4.55 -7.16
C ALA A 396 8.88 3.15 -6.73
N ASP A 397 8.00 2.48 -6.04
CA ASP A 397 8.19 1.14 -5.50
C ASP A 397 6.93 0.30 -5.70
N MET A 398 7.02 -0.96 -5.33
CA MET A 398 5.90 -1.91 -5.32
C MET A 398 5.32 -2.07 -3.90
N GLY A 399 5.62 -1.13 -3.01
CA GLY A 399 5.43 -1.30 -1.58
C GLY A 399 4.02 -1.13 -1.08
N THR A 400 3.02 -0.76 -1.91
CA THR A 400 1.62 -0.66 -1.47
C THR A 400 0.63 -0.60 -2.64
N ASP A 401 -0.65 -0.58 -2.35
CA ASP A 401 -1.79 -0.65 -3.28
C ASP A 401 -1.85 0.43 -4.38
N ASN A 402 -1.02 1.48 -4.31
CA ASN A 402 -0.87 2.45 -5.39
C ASN A 402 -0.29 1.82 -6.67
N PHE A 403 0.45 0.71 -6.52
CA PHE A 403 1.22 0.11 -7.61
C PHE A 403 0.32 -0.33 -8.78
N ASP A 404 -0.82 -0.95 -8.51
CA ASP A 404 -1.73 -1.37 -9.58
C ASP A 404 -2.42 -0.19 -10.29
N PHE A 405 -2.66 0.91 -9.59
CA PHE A 405 -3.10 2.16 -10.23
C PHE A 405 -1.99 2.78 -11.10
N LEU A 406 -0.73 2.76 -10.64
CA LEU A 406 0.43 3.17 -11.43
C LEU A 406 0.52 2.33 -12.70
N LEU A 407 0.43 1.00 -12.60
CA LEU A 407 0.45 0.11 -13.76
C LEU A 407 -0.70 0.37 -14.74
N GLN A 408 -1.84 0.90 -14.27
CA GLN A 408 -2.94 1.36 -15.11
C GLN A 408 -2.73 2.78 -15.66
N GLY A 409 -1.65 3.45 -15.29
CA GLY A 409 -1.31 4.83 -15.71
C GLY A 409 -2.09 5.91 -14.97
N VAL A 410 -2.84 5.57 -13.91
CA VAL A 410 -3.56 6.52 -13.07
C VAL A 410 -2.55 7.30 -12.21
N PRO A 411 -2.71 8.63 -12.02
CA PRO A 411 -1.91 9.38 -11.06
C PRO A 411 -2.03 8.80 -9.65
N THR A 412 -0.92 8.64 -8.93
CA THR A 412 -0.89 8.14 -7.56
C THR A 412 -0.23 9.11 -6.61
N LEU A 413 -0.71 9.14 -5.38
CA LEU A 413 -0.13 9.87 -4.25
C LEU A 413 -0.07 8.91 -3.06
N VAL A 414 1.14 8.57 -2.64
CA VAL A 414 1.36 7.77 -1.43
C VAL A 414 1.79 8.70 -0.30
N ALA A 415 1.15 8.62 0.85
CA ALA A 415 1.48 9.46 1.99
C ALA A 415 2.90 9.16 2.51
N ASN A 416 3.72 10.19 2.65
CA ASN A 416 5.02 10.11 3.31
C ASN A 416 4.80 10.30 4.81
N GLN A 417 4.70 9.21 5.55
CA GLN A 417 4.55 9.21 7.00
C GLN A 417 5.92 9.04 7.66
N ASP A 418 6.19 9.80 8.74
CA ASP A 418 7.39 9.59 9.54
C ASP A 418 7.41 8.14 10.04
N ALA A 419 8.53 7.45 9.94
CA ALA A 419 8.62 6.04 10.33
C ALA A 419 8.26 5.81 11.81
N ALA A 420 8.48 6.81 12.68
CA ALA A 420 8.17 6.74 14.12
C ALA A 420 8.59 5.39 14.74
N ASN A 421 7.63 4.59 15.16
CA ASN A 421 7.86 3.23 15.66
C ASN A 421 7.44 2.13 14.67
N TYR A 422 7.13 2.47 13.41
CA TYR A 422 6.63 1.53 12.40
C TYR A 422 7.62 0.41 12.11
N MET A 423 8.87 0.75 11.71
CA MET A 423 9.89 -0.24 11.35
C MET A 423 10.17 -1.29 12.45
N GLN A 424 10.07 -0.90 13.71
CA GLN A 424 10.33 -1.79 14.84
C GLN A 424 9.21 -2.81 15.04
N ASN A 425 7.99 -2.46 14.62
CA ASN A 425 6.78 -3.27 14.78
C ASN A 425 6.27 -3.85 13.44
N TYR A 426 6.88 -3.46 12.34
CA TYR A 426 6.51 -3.88 10.98
C TYR A 426 6.42 -5.40 10.88
N HIS A 427 5.24 -5.93 10.58
CA HIS A 427 4.93 -7.35 10.49
C HIS A 427 5.19 -8.16 11.78
N ALA A 428 5.50 -7.51 12.90
CA ALA A 428 5.96 -8.17 14.12
C ALA A 428 4.81 -8.49 15.09
N MET A 429 5.07 -9.43 16.00
CA MET A 429 4.17 -9.77 17.12
C MET A 429 3.80 -8.54 17.99
N SER A 430 4.62 -7.48 17.93
CA SER A 430 4.42 -6.26 18.69
C SER A 430 3.56 -5.22 18.00
N ASP A 431 3.06 -5.48 16.77
CA ASP A 431 2.14 -4.56 16.10
C ASP A 431 0.75 -4.66 16.73
N SER A 432 0.45 -3.71 17.61
CA SER A 432 -0.74 -3.67 18.46
C SER A 432 -1.21 -2.24 18.70
N PHE A 433 -2.47 -2.09 19.13
CA PHE A 433 -3.15 -0.82 19.33
C PHE A 433 -2.34 0.22 20.11
N ASP A 434 -1.59 -0.18 21.14
CA ASP A 434 -0.78 0.70 21.99
C ASP A 434 0.42 1.33 21.28
N LYS A 435 0.72 0.92 20.04
CA LYS A 435 1.78 1.51 19.21
C LYS A 435 1.29 2.67 18.36
N VAL A 436 -0.04 2.80 18.18
CA VAL A 436 -0.64 3.83 17.32
C VAL A 436 -0.67 5.18 18.01
N ASP A 437 -0.16 6.22 17.34
CA ASP A 437 -0.33 7.60 17.76
C ASP A 437 -1.69 8.13 17.30
N LEU A 438 -2.67 8.08 18.20
CA LEU A 438 -4.04 8.55 17.91
C LEU A 438 -4.12 10.07 17.65
N GLY A 439 -3.12 10.84 18.08
CA GLY A 439 -3.04 12.28 17.82
C GLY A 439 -2.69 12.53 16.35
N ASN A 440 -1.63 11.88 15.87
CA ASN A 440 -1.23 11.94 14.45
C ASN A 440 -2.31 11.33 13.56
N LEU A 441 -2.83 10.16 13.92
CA LEU A 441 -3.88 9.48 13.14
C LEU A 441 -5.12 10.37 12.91
N ARG A 442 -5.49 11.20 13.90
CA ARG A 442 -6.56 12.20 13.74
C ARG A 442 -6.16 13.33 12.79
N GLN A 443 -4.89 13.72 12.76
CA GLN A 443 -4.40 14.69 11.77
C GLN A 443 -4.43 14.09 10.36
N GLU A 444 -4.08 12.82 10.21
CA GLU A 444 -4.16 12.08 8.93
C GLU A 444 -5.58 12.07 8.36
N VAL A 445 -6.62 11.91 9.20
CA VAL A 445 -8.03 12.07 8.75
C VAL A 445 -8.26 13.43 8.10
N ALA A 446 -7.77 14.52 8.70
CA ALA A 446 -7.93 15.87 8.17
C ALA A 446 -7.12 16.07 6.88
N GLU A 447 -5.92 15.52 6.83
CA GLU A 447 -5.01 15.59 5.69
C GLU A 447 -5.56 14.80 4.50
N ALA A 448 -6.00 13.56 4.73
CA ALA A 448 -6.63 12.73 3.70
C ALA A 448 -7.92 13.39 3.16
N ALA A 449 -8.78 13.92 4.05
CA ALA A 449 -9.99 14.63 3.63
C ALA A 449 -9.68 15.85 2.76
N ALA A 450 -8.66 16.65 3.15
CA ALA A 450 -8.22 17.81 2.38
C ALA A 450 -7.70 17.42 0.99
N MET A 451 -6.90 16.36 0.91
CA MET A 451 -6.34 15.87 -0.35
C MET A 451 -7.44 15.40 -1.31
N VAL A 452 -8.32 14.51 -0.87
CA VAL A 452 -9.33 13.94 -1.78
C VAL A 452 -10.42 14.96 -2.16
N VAL A 453 -10.83 15.85 -1.26
CA VAL A 453 -11.77 16.94 -1.57
C VAL A 453 -11.09 17.96 -2.50
N GLY A 454 -9.82 18.30 -2.23
CA GLY A 454 -9.05 19.19 -3.11
C GLY A 454 -8.94 18.65 -4.54
N ILE A 455 -8.71 17.35 -4.72
CA ILE A 455 -8.69 16.70 -6.05
C ILE A 455 -10.09 16.68 -6.68
N ALA A 456 -11.12 16.31 -5.89
CA ALA A 456 -12.48 16.17 -6.39
C ALA A 456 -13.10 17.51 -6.83
N ASP A 457 -12.73 18.62 -6.17
CA ASP A 457 -13.27 19.96 -6.43
C ASP A 457 -12.39 20.81 -7.35
N ALA A 458 -11.21 20.34 -7.71
CA ALA A 458 -10.30 21.07 -8.57
C ALA A 458 -10.96 21.46 -9.91
N SER A 459 -10.69 22.68 -10.39
CA SER A 459 -11.20 23.16 -11.67
C SER A 459 -10.61 22.39 -12.87
N GLN A 460 -9.43 21.81 -12.70
CA GLN A 460 -8.74 20.98 -13.67
C GLN A 460 -8.44 19.60 -13.06
N ARG A 461 -8.27 18.60 -13.90
CA ARG A 461 -7.84 17.27 -13.44
C ARG A 461 -6.45 17.38 -12.80
N PHE A 462 -6.22 16.64 -11.73
CA PHE A 462 -4.93 16.56 -11.05
C PHE A 462 -3.81 16.08 -12.01
N GLY A 463 -4.13 15.14 -12.88
CA GLY A 463 -3.23 14.64 -13.91
C GLY A 463 -3.98 13.86 -14.98
N THR A 464 -3.28 13.48 -16.02
CA THR A 464 -3.81 12.62 -17.08
C THR A 464 -3.36 11.18 -16.88
N ARG A 465 -4.24 10.23 -17.18
CA ARG A 465 -3.90 8.82 -17.23
C ARG A 465 -2.87 8.56 -18.32
N GLN A 466 -1.74 7.96 -17.98
CA GLN A 466 -0.68 7.59 -18.93
C GLN A 466 -1.13 6.43 -19.83
N ASP A 467 -0.68 6.41 -21.08
CA ASP A 467 -0.79 5.25 -21.92
C ASP A 467 0.24 4.17 -21.55
N ARG A 468 0.12 2.97 -22.14
CA ARG A 468 1.02 1.86 -21.83
C ARG A 468 2.48 2.17 -22.09
N ALA A 469 2.80 2.87 -23.17
CA ALA A 469 4.19 3.21 -23.53
C ALA A 469 4.80 4.20 -22.51
N GLN A 470 4.00 5.14 -22.02
CA GLN A 470 4.40 6.08 -20.98
C GLN A 470 4.62 5.36 -19.65
N VAL A 471 3.74 4.43 -19.27
CA VAL A 471 3.92 3.58 -18.06
C VAL A 471 5.18 2.73 -18.21
N GLU A 472 5.38 2.06 -19.34
CA GLU A 472 6.58 1.24 -19.58
C GLU A 472 7.87 2.06 -19.48
N LYS A 473 7.85 3.30 -20.01
CA LYS A 473 8.97 4.23 -19.84
C LYS A 473 9.18 4.58 -18.36
N LEU A 474 8.13 4.87 -17.62
CA LEU A 474 8.21 5.17 -16.19
C LEU A 474 8.81 3.99 -15.42
N LEU A 475 8.34 2.75 -15.66
CA LEU A 475 8.87 1.55 -15.01
C LEU A 475 10.37 1.37 -15.22
N ARG A 476 10.88 1.70 -16.43
CA ARG A 476 12.32 1.67 -16.73
C ARG A 476 13.08 2.81 -16.05
N ASP A 477 12.57 4.02 -16.15
CA ASP A 477 13.23 5.22 -15.59
C ASP A 477 13.35 5.16 -14.05
N THR A 478 12.45 4.45 -13.39
CA THR A 478 12.40 4.26 -11.93
C THR A 478 12.99 2.94 -11.45
N HIS A 479 13.50 2.09 -12.34
CA HIS A 479 13.99 0.73 -12.05
C HIS A 479 12.93 -0.25 -11.54
N LEU A 480 11.65 0.10 -11.58
CA LEU A 480 10.55 -0.82 -11.24
C LEU A 480 10.51 -2.06 -12.14
N GLU A 481 10.92 -1.94 -13.41
CA GLU A 481 11.04 -3.10 -14.31
C GLU A 481 11.93 -4.19 -13.71
N ASP A 482 13.06 -3.81 -13.12
CA ASP A 482 14.02 -4.76 -12.53
C ASP A 482 13.41 -5.40 -11.27
N THR A 483 12.73 -4.62 -10.43
CA THR A 483 12.02 -5.10 -9.25
C THR A 483 10.88 -6.07 -9.62
N MET A 484 10.08 -5.73 -10.63
CA MET A 484 9.01 -6.60 -11.15
C MET A 484 9.55 -7.94 -11.69
N LYS A 485 10.70 -7.91 -12.35
CA LYS A 485 11.37 -9.13 -12.84
C LYS A 485 11.87 -10.00 -11.70
N LEU A 486 12.46 -9.37 -10.68
CA LEU A 486 12.96 -10.06 -9.49
C LEU A 486 11.83 -10.80 -8.75
N ASN A 487 10.66 -10.17 -8.65
CA ASN A 487 9.48 -10.69 -7.95
C ASN A 487 8.52 -11.49 -8.85
N GLY A 488 8.89 -11.77 -10.11
CA GLY A 488 8.09 -12.61 -11.01
C GLY A 488 6.82 -11.97 -11.57
N ILE A 489 6.63 -10.65 -11.39
CA ILE A 489 5.43 -9.92 -11.84
C ILE A 489 5.54 -9.47 -13.31
N TRP A 490 6.77 -9.28 -13.81
CA TRP A 490 7.00 -8.77 -15.16
C TRP A 490 6.28 -9.52 -16.29
N PRO A 491 6.18 -10.87 -16.28
CA PRO A 491 5.44 -11.61 -17.32
C PRO A 491 3.95 -11.24 -17.37
N ALA A 492 3.32 -10.96 -16.24
CA ALA A 492 1.91 -10.55 -16.18
C ALA A 492 1.72 -9.14 -16.79
N TRP A 493 2.67 -8.23 -16.57
CA TRP A 493 2.72 -6.95 -17.26
C TRP A 493 2.93 -7.12 -18.77
N GLU A 494 3.91 -7.88 -19.22
CA GLU A 494 4.20 -8.09 -20.66
C GLU A 494 3.00 -8.67 -21.41
N SER A 495 2.32 -9.63 -20.82
CA SER A 495 1.11 -10.25 -21.41
C SER A 495 -0.12 -9.32 -21.38
N GLY A 496 -0.11 -8.25 -20.60
CA GLY A 496 -1.26 -7.38 -20.35
C GLY A 496 -2.29 -7.97 -19.39
N GLN A 497 -1.91 -9.03 -18.67
CA GLN A 497 -2.74 -9.63 -17.63
C GLN A 497 -2.82 -8.69 -16.42
N ARG A 498 -1.71 -8.11 -15.98
CA ARG A 498 -1.64 -7.09 -14.93
C ARG A 498 -1.31 -5.73 -15.54
N GLY A 499 -1.98 -4.66 -15.09
CA GLY A 499 -1.78 -3.30 -15.55
C GLY A 499 -2.54 -2.94 -16.85
N ARG A 500 -2.13 -1.82 -17.49
CA ARG A 500 -2.80 -1.28 -18.68
C ARG A 500 -2.58 -2.19 -19.89
N MET A 501 -3.66 -2.55 -20.57
CA MET A 501 -3.59 -3.34 -21.82
C MET A 501 -2.94 -2.55 -22.96
N ARG A 502 -2.44 -3.26 -23.97
CA ARG A 502 -1.84 -2.71 -25.19
C ARG A 502 -2.89 -2.02 -26.06
#